data_bd4de1d4a3b1b80401dd39c0123413d9
#
_entry.id   bd4de1d4a3b1b80401dd39c0123413d9
#
_cell.length_a   1.000
_cell.length_b   1.000
_cell.length_c   1.000
_cell.angle_alpha   90.00
_cell.angle_beta   90.00
_cell.angle_gamma   90.00
#
_symmetry.space_group_name_H-M   'P 1'
#
loop_
_entity.id
_entity.type
_entity.pdbx_description
1 polymer ?
#
loop_
_entity_poly.entity_id
_entity_poly.type
_entity_poly.pdbx_seq_one_letter_code
_entity_poly.pdbx_strand_id
1 'polypeptide(L)'
;MKYAKPAFLVLSCLVIILAVWYPSPAIPAEEAGSEQEVAVVNQPPVEPVIRREGQTVHIEMTAQVTNVEISEGVFYNAWTFNGTVPGPVIRVKEGDTLDFTLKNMDPDMPHSMDFHAVHAAPSEKFIDVMPNEQGNFSYPATTPGVFMYHCGTSPVLLHVGNGMYGMIIVEPKAGYESDAEIDREYTIVQSEWYREHDEEAFLNEPPEYVVFNGDDFTLKEHPLLAKVGDQVRLYVANVGPNEVSSFHVVGTTMDRVYIDGNPKNVMYGLQTAMIPAGGGAVVEFTVTEEGDYPILTHQLKDANKGASAILRVTADGKDHGEPSTMSH
;
A
#
# COMPACT_ATOMS: atom_id res chain seq x y z
N MET A 1 -31.80 65.81 15.32
CA MET A 1 -31.47 65.67 13.89
C MET A 1 -31.96 64.32 13.44
N LYS A 2 -33.04 64.33 12.59
CA LYS A 2 -33.67 63.08 12.09
C LYS A 2 -33.04 62.76 10.74
N TYR A 3 -32.42 61.58 10.61
CA TYR A 3 -31.94 61.08 9.33
C TYR A 3 -33.05 60.29 8.62
N ALA A 4 -33.41 60.78 7.43
CA ALA A 4 -34.34 60.13 6.52
C ALA A 4 -33.65 58.99 5.78
N LYS A 5 -34.33 57.84 5.64
CA LYS A 5 -33.86 56.71 4.83
C LYS A 5 -34.31 56.92 3.37
N PRO A 6 -33.46 56.66 2.36
CA PRO A 6 -33.90 56.64 0.99
C PRO A 6 -34.64 55.35 0.64
N ALA A 7 -35.77 55.49 -0.05
CA ALA A 7 -36.51 54.38 -0.64
C ALA A 7 -35.85 53.93 -1.93
N PHE A 8 -35.47 52.63 -2.02
CA PHE A 8 -35.06 52.00 -3.26
C PHE A 8 -36.25 51.49 -4.03
N LEU A 9 -36.46 52.02 -5.19
CA LEU A 9 -37.46 51.59 -6.18
C LEU A 9 -36.87 50.38 -6.93
N VAL A 10 -37.44 49.19 -6.72
CA VAL A 10 -37.06 47.97 -7.48
C VAL A 10 -37.88 47.94 -8.74
N LEU A 11 -37.23 48.17 -9.85
CA LEU A 11 -37.79 48.06 -11.21
C LEU A 11 -37.70 46.61 -11.66
N SER A 12 -38.80 45.86 -11.64
CA SER A 12 -38.86 44.47 -12.13
C SER A 12 -38.92 44.48 -13.66
N CYS A 13 -37.83 44.15 -14.31
CA CYS A 13 -37.84 43.85 -15.75
C CYS A 13 -38.30 42.40 -15.94
N LEU A 14 -39.48 42.23 -16.50
CA LEU A 14 -40.00 40.95 -16.95
C LEU A 14 -39.35 40.59 -18.29
N VAL A 15 -38.38 39.66 -18.26
CA VAL A 15 -37.78 39.12 -19.52
C VAL A 15 -38.64 37.92 -19.91
N ILE A 16 -39.39 38.06 -20.99
CA ILE A 16 -40.14 36.97 -21.62
C ILE A 16 -39.10 36.21 -22.51
N ILE A 17 -38.63 35.05 -22.07
CA ILE A 17 -37.84 34.16 -22.90
C ILE A 17 -38.80 33.32 -23.75
N LEU A 18 -38.88 33.63 -25.02
CA LEU A 18 -39.50 32.77 -26.04
C LEU A 18 -38.56 31.59 -26.30
N ALA A 19 -38.88 30.44 -25.76
CA ALA A 19 -38.19 29.20 -26.06
C ALA A 19 -38.52 28.79 -27.52
N VAL A 20 -37.58 29.00 -28.44
CA VAL A 20 -37.67 28.45 -29.78
C VAL A 20 -37.19 27.00 -29.71
N TRP A 21 -38.12 26.07 -29.84
CA TRP A 21 -37.81 24.62 -29.86
C TRP A 21 -37.23 24.28 -31.24
N TYR A 22 -35.90 24.01 -31.27
CA TYR A 22 -35.23 23.38 -32.44
C TYR A 22 -35.23 21.87 -32.21
N PRO A 23 -35.83 21.07 -33.10
CA PRO A 23 -35.66 19.61 -33.02
C PRO A 23 -34.19 19.31 -33.35
N SER A 24 -33.46 18.70 -32.37
CA SER A 24 -32.14 18.14 -32.60
C SER A 24 -32.22 17.06 -33.68
N PRO A 25 -31.31 17.04 -34.66
CA PRO A 25 -31.21 15.89 -35.55
C PRO A 25 -30.91 14.61 -34.75
N ALA A 26 -31.65 13.56 -35.03
CA ALA A 26 -31.38 12.24 -34.46
C ALA A 26 -29.96 11.82 -34.86
N ILE A 27 -29.10 11.65 -33.87
CA ILE A 27 -27.80 11.00 -34.07
C ILE A 27 -28.10 9.53 -34.40
N PRO A 28 -27.60 9.00 -35.55
CA PRO A 28 -27.74 7.57 -35.81
C PRO A 28 -27.13 6.81 -34.64
N ALA A 29 -27.79 5.78 -34.15
CA ALA A 29 -27.20 4.86 -33.19
C ALA A 29 -25.96 4.26 -33.86
N GLU A 30 -24.78 4.67 -33.40
CA GLU A 30 -23.53 4.03 -33.74
C GLU A 30 -23.68 2.57 -33.29
N GLU A 31 -23.49 1.62 -34.20
CA GLU A 31 -23.49 0.21 -33.87
C GLU A 31 -22.51 0.01 -32.73
N ALA A 32 -22.99 -0.54 -31.61
CA ALA A 32 -22.15 -0.95 -30.49
C ALA A 32 -21.03 -1.82 -31.07
N GLY A 33 -19.83 -1.24 -31.17
CA GLY A 33 -18.64 -1.98 -31.51
C GLY A 33 -18.57 -3.17 -30.53
N SER A 34 -18.38 -4.35 -31.04
CA SER A 34 -18.12 -5.53 -30.25
C SER A 34 -16.99 -5.17 -29.27
N GLU A 35 -17.29 -5.10 -27.98
CA GLU A 35 -16.25 -5.10 -26.95
C GLU A 35 -15.39 -6.34 -27.24
N GLN A 36 -14.22 -6.12 -27.79
CA GLN A 36 -13.21 -7.16 -27.81
C GLN A 36 -12.89 -7.43 -26.34
N GLU A 37 -13.37 -8.55 -25.84
CA GLU A 37 -12.98 -9.10 -24.55
C GLU A 37 -11.46 -9.23 -24.59
N VAL A 38 -10.76 -8.26 -24.01
CA VAL A 38 -9.30 -8.31 -23.86
C VAL A 38 -9.03 -9.54 -23.03
N ALA A 39 -8.35 -10.52 -23.60
CA ALA A 39 -8.03 -11.75 -22.89
C ALA A 39 -7.22 -11.37 -21.64
N VAL A 40 -7.80 -11.59 -20.47
CA VAL A 40 -7.14 -11.33 -19.19
C VAL A 40 -5.92 -12.23 -19.11
N VAL A 41 -4.74 -11.63 -19.16
CA VAL A 41 -3.48 -12.34 -18.96
C VAL A 41 -3.36 -12.62 -17.46
N ASN A 42 -3.49 -13.87 -17.06
CA ASN A 42 -3.34 -14.29 -15.68
C ASN A 42 -2.12 -15.21 -15.57
N GLN A 43 -1.05 -14.70 -14.98
CA GLN A 43 0.16 -15.44 -14.70
C GLN A 43 0.18 -15.84 -13.21
N PRO A 44 0.44 -17.11 -12.87
CA PRO A 44 0.46 -17.54 -11.48
C PRO A 44 1.61 -16.88 -10.70
N PRO A 45 1.44 -16.69 -9.38
CA PRO A 45 2.52 -16.19 -8.53
C PRO A 45 3.79 -17.02 -8.64
N VAL A 46 4.95 -16.36 -8.60
CA VAL A 46 6.27 -16.96 -8.67
C VAL A 46 7.06 -16.56 -7.42
N GLU A 47 7.61 -17.52 -6.69
CA GLU A 47 8.45 -17.22 -5.54
C GLU A 47 9.70 -16.43 -5.97
N PRO A 48 10.07 -15.35 -5.24
CA PRO A 48 11.31 -14.62 -5.51
C PRO A 48 12.50 -15.52 -5.23
N VAL A 49 13.54 -15.40 -6.04
CA VAL A 49 14.80 -16.08 -5.74
C VAL A 49 15.65 -15.14 -4.90
N ILE A 50 15.85 -15.49 -3.64
CA ILE A 50 16.71 -14.75 -2.71
C ILE A 50 17.82 -15.67 -2.22
N ARG A 51 19.07 -15.34 -2.57
CA ARG A 51 20.26 -16.12 -2.18
C ARG A 51 21.31 -15.20 -1.59
N ARG A 52 21.88 -15.60 -0.47
CA ARG A 52 22.95 -14.86 0.20
C ARG A 52 24.31 -15.54 -0.01
N GLU A 53 25.26 -14.75 -0.50
CA GLU A 53 26.67 -15.15 -0.64
C GLU A 53 27.56 -14.13 0.09
N GLY A 54 27.92 -14.44 1.33
CA GLY A 54 28.63 -13.50 2.20
C GLY A 54 27.77 -12.26 2.51
N GLN A 55 28.24 -11.09 2.08
CA GLN A 55 27.50 -9.82 2.19
C GLN A 55 26.70 -9.48 0.93
N THR A 56 26.74 -10.29 -0.11
CA THR A 56 25.93 -10.08 -1.31
C THR A 56 24.63 -10.85 -1.20
N VAL A 57 23.52 -10.16 -1.44
CA VAL A 57 22.18 -10.75 -1.51
C VAL A 57 21.71 -10.65 -2.95
N HIS A 58 21.65 -11.80 -3.62
CA HIS A 58 21.11 -11.92 -4.98
C HIS A 58 19.60 -12.03 -4.89
N ILE A 59 18.89 -11.15 -5.57
CA ILE A 59 17.42 -11.07 -5.59
C ILE A 59 16.98 -11.10 -7.05
N GLU A 60 16.21 -12.12 -7.43
CA GLU A 60 15.57 -12.17 -8.74
C GLU A 60 14.06 -12.07 -8.54
N MET A 61 13.43 -11.11 -9.24
CA MET A 61 11.99 -10.91 -9.25
C MET A 61 11.45 -10.84 -10.67
N THR A 62 10.15 -11.10 -10.81
CA THR A 62 9.42 -10.93 -12.07
C THR A 62 8.50 -9.72 -11.99
N ALA A 63 8.32 -9.00 -13.10
CA ALA A 63 7.19 -8.10 -13.32
C ALA A 63 6.19 -8.86 -14.21
N GLN A 64 4.93 -8.95 -13.79
CA GLN A 64 3.91 -9.75 -14.49
C GLN A 64 2.49 -9.27 -14.18
N VAL A 65 1.57 -9.60 -15.07
CA VAL A 65 0.14 -9.33 -14.88
C VAL A 65 -0.52 -10.51 -14.19
N THR A 66 -1.27 -10.24 -13.12
CA THR A 66 -1.94 -11.27 -12.33
C THR A 66 -3.32 -10.79 -11.90
N ASN A 67 -4.31 -11.67 -11.99
CA ASN A 67 -5.63 -11.40 -11.45
C ASN A 67 -5.64 -11.68 -9.95
N VAL A 68 -5.76 -10.64 -9.13
CA VAL A 68 -5.75 -10.72 -7.66
C VAL A 68 -7.13 -10.43 -7.09
N GLU A 69 -7.53 -11.16 -6.06
CA GLU A 69 -8.76 -10.88 -5.31
C GLU A 69 -8.44 -9.81 -4.26
N ILE A 70 -9.17 -8.69 -4.30
CA ILE A 70 -8.93 -7.52 -3.44
C ILE A 70 -10.02 -7.35 -2.39
N SER A 71 -11.19 -7.93 -2.62
CA SER A 71 -12.32 -8.07 -1.70
C SER A 71 -13.10 -9.31 -2.08
N GLU A 72 -13.95 -9.85 -1.21
CA GLU A 72 -14.70 -11.09 -1.46
C GLU A 72 -15.42 -11.05 -2.82
N GLY A 73 -14.99 -11.87 -3.77
CA GLY A 73 -15.52 -11.95 -5.14
C GLY A 73 -15.16 -10.77 -6.06
N VAL A 74 -14.32 -9.83 -5.61
CA VAL A 74 -13.87 -8.68 -6.41
C VAL A 74 -12.43 -8.90 -6.85
N PHE A 75 -12.23 -8.99 -8.15
CA PHE A 75 -10.94 -9.26 -8.77
C PHE A 75 -10.40 -8.05 -9.51
N TYR A 76 -9.08 -7.87 -9.44
CA TYR A 76 -8.35 -6.81 -10.09
C TYR A 76 -7.24 -7.40 -10.96
N ASN A 77 -7.16 -6.99 -12.23
CA ASN A 77 -6.09 -7.42 -13.13
C ASN A 77 -4.86 -6.55 -12.89
N ALA A 78 -4.09 -6.90 -11.86
CA ALA A 78 -2.99 -6.09 -11.34
C ALA A 78 -1.70 -6.29 -12.12
N TRP A 79 -0.89 -5.24 -12.18
CA TRP A 79 0.53 -5.34 -12.49
C TRP A 79 1.28 -5.65 -11.20
N THR A 80 2.09 -6.69 -11.21
CA THR A 80 2.60 -7.24 -9.95
C THR A 80 4.10 -7.48 -10.00
N PHE A 81 4.71 -7.49 -8.82
CA PHE A 81 5.99 -8.16 -8.64
C PHE A 81 5.75 -9.58 -8.12
N ASN A 82 6.24 -10.57 -8.86
CA ASN A 82 6.11 -12.00 -8.55
C ASN A 82 4.65 -12.53 -8.48
N GLY A 83 3.69 -11.83 -9.07
CA GLY A 83 2.31 -12.29 -9.13
C GLY A 83 1.49 -12.07 -7.85
N THR A 84 1.96 -11.24 -6.94
CA THR A 84 1.26 -10.88 -5.70
C THR A 84 1.20 -9.37 -5.51
N VAL A 85 0.21 -8.89 -4.77
CA VAL A 85 0.10 -7.51 -4.30
C VAL A 85 -0.19 -7.53 -2.80
N PRO A 86 0.67 -6.94 -1.97
CA PRO A 86 1.98 -6.40 -2.31
C PRO A 86 2.90 -7.47 -2.89
N GLY A 87 3.95 -7.03 -3.61
CA GLY A 87 5.06 -7.90 -3.97
C GLY A 87 5.79 -8.45 -2.73
N PRO A 88 6.67 -9.45 -2.89
CA PRO A 88 7.33 -10.13 -1.78
C PRO A 88 8.09 -9.19 -0.84
N VAL A 89 8.00 -9.45 0.46
CA VAL A 89 8.81 -8.71 1.46
C VAL A 89 10.27 -9.13 1.33
N ILE A 90 11.15 -8.15 1.13
CA ILE A 90 12.59 -8.36 1.05
C ILE A 90 13.22 -7.98 2.39
N ARG A 91 14.04 -8.88 2.97
CA ARG A 91 14.81 -8.60 4.19
C ARG A 91 16.31 -8.71 3.91
N VAL A 92 17.03 -7.62 4.19
CA VAL A 92 18.49 -7.53 4.08
C VAL A 92 19.07 -6.83 5.31
N LYS A 93 20.39 -6.84 5.47
CA LYS A 93 21.06 -6.18 6.59
C LYS A 93 21.81 -4.94 6.14
N GLU A 94 21.90 -3.96 7.01
CA GLU A 94 22.77 -2.81 6.82
C GLU A 94 24.22 -3.27 6.54
N GLY A 95 24.75 -2.83 5.40
CA GLY A 95 26.06 -3.23 4.90
C GLY A 95 26.04 -4.37 3.87
N ASP A 96 24.88 -5.00 3.62
CA ASP A 96 24.75 -5.93 2.51
C ASP A 96 24.84 -5.19 1.16
N THR A 97 25.31 -5.90 0.15
CA THR A 97 25.20 -5.49 -1.25
C THR A 97 24.03 -6.24 -1.88
N LEU A 98 23.05 -5.50 -2.37
CA LEU A 98 21.98 -6.09 -3.17
C LEU A 98 22.46 -6.21 -4.61
N ASP A 99 22.32 -7.41 -5.16
CA ASP A 99 22.48 -7.72 -6.57
C ASP A 99 21.11 -8.14 -7.10
N PHE A 100 20.43 -7.16 -7.72
CA PHE A 100 19.01 -7.29 -8.08
C PHE A 100 18.84 -7.52 -9.57
N THR A 101 17.98 -8.47 -9.94
CA THR A 101 17.55 -8.73 -11.31
C THR A 101 16.03 -8.69 -11.40
N LEU A 102 15.53 -7.88 -12.33
CA LEU A 102 14.12 -7.87 -12.73
C LEU A 102 13.97 -8.57 -14.07
N LYS A 103 13.08 -9.56 -14.14
CA LYS A 103 12.65 -10.20 -15.40
C LYS A 103 11.27 -9.69 -15.74
N ASN A 104 11.14 -8.97 -16.83
CA ASN A 104 9.85 -8.47 -17.27
C ASN A 104 9.11 -9.55 -18.09
N MET A 105 8.07 -10.14 -17.49
CA MET A 105 7.19 -11.12 -18.10
C MET A 105 5.88 -10.51 -18.60
N ASP A 106 5.64 -9.20 -18.38
CA ASP A 106 4.53 -8.48 -18.98
C ASP A 106 4.75 -8.41 -20.49
N PRO A 107 3.77 -8.83 -21.32
CA PRO A 107 3.94 -8.80 -22.76
C PRO A 107 3.89 -7.41 -23.39
N ASP A 108 3.29 -6.44 -22.70
CA ASP A 108 2.87 -5.17 -23.29
C ASP A 108 3.61 -3.95 -22.70
N MET A 109 3.95 -3.98 -21.40
CA MET A 109 4.44 -2.79 -20.69
C MET A 109 5.90 -2.94 -20.23
N PRO A 110 6.71 -1.86 -20.35
CA PRO A 110 8.00 -1.80 -19.68
C PRO A 110 7.81 -1.63 -18.18
N HIS A 111 8.70 -2.20 -17.39
CA HIS A 111 8.72 -2.06 -15.94
C HIS A 111 10.13 -1.82 -15.43
N SER A 112 10.26 -1.20 -14.27
CA SER A 112 11.54 -1.00 -13.60
C SER A 112 11.41 -1.29 -12.10
N MET A 113 12.47 -1.05 -11.34
CA MET A 113 12.46 -1.18 -9.90
C MET A 113 13.10 0.03 -9.26
N ASP A 114 12.33 0.75 -8.44
CA ASP A 114 12.80 1.80 -7.55
C ASP A 114 12.75 1.30 -6.10
N PHE A 115 13.91 1.21 -5.45
CA PHE A 115 13.99 0.94 -4.02
C PHE A 115 14.25 2.23 -3.26
N HIS A 116 13.34 2.67 -2.39
CA HIS A 116 13.55 3.82 -1.51
C HIS A 116 14.74 3.66 -0.56
N ALA A 117 15.22 2.43 -0.38
CA ALA A 117 16.43 2.13 0.40
C ALA A 117 17.74 2.47 -0.34
N VAL A 118 17.69 2.89 -1.61
CA VAL A 118 18.86 3.08 -2.47
C VAL A 118 19.34 4.54 -2.45
N HIS A 119 20.66 4.71 -2.32
CA HIS A 119 21.36 5.98 -2.53
C HIS A 119 22.06 5.97 -3.90
N ALA A 120 21.30 6.17 -4.98
CA ALA A 120 21.84 6.18 -6.33
C ALA A 120 21.05 7.13 -7.24
N ALA A 121 21.64 7.52 -8.37
CA ALA A 121 20.93 8.26 -9.40
C ALA A 121 19.90 7.35 -10.09
N PRO A 122 18.59 7.68 -10.06
CA PRO A 122 17.56 6.83 -10.67
C PRO A 122 17.81 6.54 -12.15
N SER A 123 18.26 7.55 -12.92
CA SER A 123 18.58 7.41 -14.34
C SER A 123 19.67 6.37 -14.67
N GLU A 124 20.44 5.95 -13.67
CA GLU A 124 21.51 4.97 -13.82
C GLU A 124 21.15 3.59 -13.29
N LYS A 125 20.15 3.51 -12.38
CA LYS A 125 19.83 2.28 -11.66
C LYS A 125 18.42 1.77 -11.93
N PHE A 126 17.44 2.67 -12.08
CA PHE A 126 16.03 2.29 -12.25
C PHE A 126 15.60 2.33 -13.71
N ILE A 127 16.40 1.64 -14.56
CA ILE A 127 16.21 1.61 -16.00
C ILE A 127 15.03 0.72 -16.36
N ASP A 128 14.24 1.16 -17.32
CA ASP A 128 13.12 0.39 -17.85
C ASP A 128 13.60 -0.93 -18.47
N VAL A 129 12.96 -2.00 -18.06
CA VAL A 129 13.12 -3.34 -18.62
C VAL A 129 11.97 -3.59 -19.58
N MET A 130 12.28 -3.76 -20.86
CA MET A 130 11.27 -3.94 -21.89
C MET A 130 10.57 -5.31 -21.78
N PRO A 131 9.38 -5.49 -22.37
CA PRO A 131 8.68 -6.78 -22.41
C PRO A 131 9.59 -7.94 -22.82
N ASN A 132 9.54 -9.04 -22.04
CA ASN A 132 10.37 -10.24 -22.22
C ASN A 132 11.89 -10.05 -22.10
N GLU A 133 12.35 -8.93 -21.56
CA GLU A 133 13.75 -8.67 -21.25
C GLU A 133 14.04 -8.81 -19.74
N GLN A 134 15.31 -8.66 -19.38
CA GLN A 134 15.76 -8.58 -18.00
C GLN A 134 16.75 -7.42 -17.82
N GLY A 135 16.68 -6.78 -16.66
CA GLY A 135 17.63 -5.77 -16.23
C GLY A 135 18.19 -6.11 -14.86
N ASN A 136 19.41 -5.65 -14.58
CA ASN A 136 20.02 -5.83 -13.27
C ASN A 136 20.74 -4.57 -12.82
N PHE A 137 20.81 -4.40 -11.50
CA PHE A 137 21.67 -3.42 -10.86
C PHE A 137 22.11 -3.89 -9.48
N SER A 138 23.19 -3.30 -9.00
CA SER A 138 23.72 -3.61 -7.67
C SER A 138 23.95 -2.33 -6.88
N TYR A 139 23.67 -2.38 -5.55
CA TYR A 139 23.92 -1.27 -4.65
C TYR A 139 24.12 -1.75 -3.20
N PRO A 140 24.83 -0.97 -2.35
CA PRO A 140 24.96 -1.28 -0.93
C PRO A 140 23.77 -0.76 -0.14
N ALA A 141 23.18 -1.60 0.72
CA ALA A 141 22.15 -1.22 1.69
C ALA A 141 22.82 -0.51 2.88
N THR A 142 22.87 0.81 2.85
CA THR A 142 23.64 1.61 3.83
C THR A 142 22.80 2.25 4.92
N THR A 143 21.48 2.28 4.76
CA THR A 143 20.56 2.92 5.69
C THR A 143 19.58 1.90 6.21
N PRO A 144 19.55 1.62 7.53
CA PRO A 144 18.55 0.73 8.10
C PRO A 144 17.18 1.38 8.10
N GLY A 145 16.13 0.57 7.89
CA GLY A 145 14.76 1.06 7.89
C GLY A 145 13.76 0.13 7.21
N VAL A 146 12.53 0.61 7.16
CA VAL A 146 11.41 0.00 6.43
C VAL A 146 11.09 0.89 5.25
N PHE A 147 11.26 0.38 4.06
CA PHE A 147 11.15 1.15 2.84
C PHE A 147 10.17 0.51 1.86
N MET A 148 9.50 1.36 1.09
CA MET A 148 8.78 0.94 -0.09
C MET A 148 9.77 0.56 -1.21
N TYR A 149 9.41 -0.41 -2.03
CA TYR A 149 9.90 -0.51 -3.39
C TYR A 149 8.71 -0.49 -4.36
N HIS A 150 8.90 0.02 -5.56
CA HIS A 150 7.84 0.13 -6.57
C HIS A 150 8.39 0.19 -8.00
N CYS A 151 7.52 0.06 -8.97
CA CYS A 151 7.88 0.34 -10.36
C CYS A 151 8.15 1.83 -10.54
N GLY A 152 9.32 2.18 -11.09
CA GLY A 152 9.74 3.55 -11.37
C GLY A 152 9.49 4.01 -12.82
N THR A 153 8.92 3.14 -13.65
CA THR A 153 8.59 3.44 -15.06
C THR A 153 7.52 4.52 -15.14
N SER A 154 7.71 5.46 -16.05
CA SER A 154 6.76 6.58 -16.25
C SER A 154 5.53 6.15 -17.08
N PRO A 155 4.31 6.54 -16.70
CA PRO A 155 3.91 7.33 -15.52
C PRO A 155 3.93 6.49 -14.23
N VAL A 156 4.73 6.89 -13.25
CA VAL A 156 4.93 6.12 -12.01
C VAL A 156 3.62 5.85 -11.28
N LEU A 157 2.72 6.85 -11.20
CA LEU A 157 1.42 6.72 -10.55
C LEU A 157 0.58 5.61 -11.18
N LEU A 158 0.63 5.45 -12.51
CA LEU A 158 -0.10 4.38 -13.21
C LEU A 158 0.38 2.99 -12.77
N HIS A 159 1.70 2.80 -12.66
CA HIS A 159 2.26 1.50 -12.26
C HIS A 159 2.00 1.19 -10.78
N VAL A 160 2.18 2.17 -9.90
CA VAL A 160 1.91 2.01 -8.46
C VAL A 160 0.43 1.78 -8.20
N GLY A 161 -0.46 2.59 -8.83
CA GLY A 161 -1.92 2.44 -8.69
C GLY A 161 -2.45 1.09 -9.19
N ASN A 162 -1.75 0.45 -10.13
CA ASN A 162 -2.10 -0.88 -10.63
C ASN A 162 -1.46 -2.05 -9.84
N GLY A 163 -0.74 -1.80 -8.72
CA GLY A 163 -0.30 -2.86 -7.81
C GLY A 163 1.20 -3.11 -7.73
N MET A 164 2.04 -2.34 -8.46
CA MET A 164 3.48 -2.60 -8.54
C MET A 164 4.27 -1.98 -7.38
N TYR A 165 4.14 -2.55 -6.22
CA TYR A 165 4.84 -2.13 -4.99
C TYR A 165 5.05 -3.28 -4.01
N GLY A 166 5.92 -3.06 -3.02
CA GLY A 166 6.13 -3.93 -1.89
C GLY A 166 7.02 -3.28 -0.82
N MET A 167 7.50 -4.08 0.12
CA MET A 167 8.30 -3.64 1.25
C MET A 167 9.70 -4.26 1.21
N ILE A 168 10.72 -3.42 1.45
CA ILE A 168 12.08 -3.88 1.77
C ILE A 168 12.45 -3.40 3.18
N ILE A 169 12.94 -4.34 4.00
CA ILE A 169 13.43 -4.08 5.34
C ILE A 169 14.95 -4.19 5.30
N VAL A 170 15.63 -3.10 5.64
CA VAL A 170 17.07 -3.10 5.88
C VAL A 170 17.28 -3.16 7.39
N GLU A 171 17.58 -4.34 7.91
CA GLU A 171 17.79 -4.55 9.34
C GLU A 171 19.03 -3.80 9.82
N PRO A 172 18.95 -3.06 10.95
CA PRO A 172 20.11 -2.37 11.50
C PRO A 172 21.25 -3.36 11.80
N LYS A 173 22.50 -3.00 11.51
CA LYS A 173 23.65 -3.86 11.77
C LYS A 173 23.82 -4.19 13.27
N ALA A 174 23.47 -3.24 14.14
CA ALA A 174 23.51 -3.42 15.59
C ALA A 174 22.21 -4.01 16.16
N GLY A 175 21.18 -4.20 15.32
CA GLY A 175 19.81 -4.49 15.77
C GLY A 175 19.10 -3.28 16.37
N TYR A 176 17.87 -3.48 16.83
CA TYR A 176 17.15 -2.54 17.68
C TYR A 176 17.45 -2.84 19.16
N GLU A 177 17.37 -1.82 20.03
CA GLU A 177 17.58 -2.01 21.48
C GLU A 177 16.63 -3.05 22.08
N SER A 178 15.45 -3.19 21.48
CA SER A 178 14.37 -4.10 21.89
C SER A 178 14.44 -5.51 21.32
N ASP A 179 15.42 -5.84 20.48
CA ASP A 179 15.44 -7.15 19.77
C ASP A 179 15.36 -8.37 20.71
N ALA A 180 15.93 -8.26 21.92
CA ALA A 180 15.88 -9.33 22.91
C ALA A 180 14.51 -9.46 23.62
N GLU A 181 13.65 -8.48 23.46
CA GLU A 181 12.32 -8.41 24.09
C GLU A 181 11.21 -8.88 23.14
N ILE A 182 11.48 -8.93 21.82
CA ILE A 182 10.46 -9.20 20.78
C ILE A 182 10.12 -10.68 20.72
N ASP A 183 8.84 -11.00 20.91
CA ASP A 183 8.28 -12.35 20.82
C ASP A 183 7.64 -12.63 19.46
N ARG A 184 7.08 -11.60 18.81
CA ARG A 184 6.35 -11.70 17.54
C ARG A 184 6.73 -10.57 16.58
N GLU A 185 6.89 -10.92 15.31
CA GLU A 185 7.12 -9.95 14.25
C GLU A 185 6.14 -10.17 13.09
N TYR A 186 5.57 -9.08 12.57
CA TYR A 186 4.67 -9.08 11.43
C TYR A 186 4.96 -7.92 10.49
N THR A 187 4.52 -8.05 9.23
CA THR A 187 4.60 -7.00 8.20
C THR A 187 3.21 -6.58 7.78
N ILE A 188 3.00 -5.26 7.69
CA ILE A 188 1.75 -4.65 7.22
C ILE A 188 2.09 -3.63 6.14
N VAL A 189 1.50 -3.78 4.97
CA VAL A 189 1.62 -2.84 3.85
C VAL A 189 0.25 -2.25 3.58
N GLN A 190 0.08 -0.94 3.85
CA GLN A 190 -1.13 -0.22 3.45
C GLN A 190 -1.03 0.18 2.00
N SER A 191 -2.12 0.01 1.25
CA SER A 191 -2.22 0.38 -0.16
C SER A 191 -3.66 0.74 -0.55
N GLU A 192 -3.83 1.16 -1.80
CA GLU A 192 -5.08 1.69 -2.33
C GLU A 192 -5.46 0.97 -3.62
N TRP A 193 -6.78 0.72 -3.80
CA TRP A 193 -7.36 0.24 -5.05
C TRP A 193 -8.43 1.22 -5.52
N TYR A 194 -8.44 1.48 -6.81
CA TYR A 194 -9.35 2.42 -7.46
C TYR A 194 -10.31 1.68 -8.38
N ARG A 195 -11.47 2.28 -8.65
CA ARG A 195 -12.48 1.67 -9.51
C ARG A 195 -11.99 1.54 -10.94
N GLU A 196 -11.43 2.62 -11.48
CA GLU A 196 -10.84 2.64 -12.81
C GLU A 196 -9.32 2.52 -12.70
N HIS A 197 -8.70 1.89 -13.71
CA HIS A 197 -7.30 1.49 -13.70
C HIS A 197 -6.42 2.46 -14.48
N ASP A 198 -6.77 3.73 -14.50
CA ASP A 198 -6.09 4.75 -15.26
C ASP A 198 -5.57 5.90 -14.38
N GLU A 199 -4.65 6.67 -14.95
CA GLU A 199 -4.00 7.76 -14.24
C GLU A 199 -4.98 8.90 -13.85
N GLU A 200 -6.06 9.10 -14.62
CA GLU A 200 -7.05 10.14 -14.31
C GLU A 200 -7.80 9.81 -13.02
N ALA A 201 -8.21 8.53 -12.85
CA ALA A 201 -8.83 8.07 -11.62
C ALA A 201 -7.88 8.18 -10.43
N PHE A 202 -6.63 7.74 -10.57
CA PHE A 202 -5.62 7.81 -9.51
C PHE A 202 -5.31 9.25 -9.07
N LEU A 203 -5.46 10.24 -9.96
CA LEU A 203 -5.24 11.66 -9.67
C LEU A 203 -6.46 12.35 -9.05
N ASN A 204 -7.67 11.98 -9.46
CA ASN A 204 -8.86 12.79 -9.23
C ASN A 204 -9.96 12.12 -8.43
N GLU A 205 -9.94 10.79 -8.28
CA GLU A 205 -10.95 10.04 -7.55
C GLU A 205 -10.42 9.56 -6.19
N PRO A 206 -11.29 9.37 -5.21
CA PRO A 206 -10.90 8.68 -3.97
C PRO A 206 -10.74 7.18 -4.25
N PRO A 207 -9.84 6.48 -3.53
CA PRO A 207 -9.74 5.03 -3.65
C PRO A 207 -11.06 4.34 -3.30
N GLU A 208 -11.39 3.28 -4.01
CA GLU A 208 -12.54 2.41 -3.68
C GLU A 208 -12.23 1.60 -2.42
N TYR A 209 -11.04 1.01 -2.35
CA TYR A 209 -10.53 0.29 -1.19
C TYR A 209 -9.22 0.91 -0.71
N VAL A 210 -9.04 0.92 0.60
CA VAL A 210 -7.73 1.12 1.25
C VAL A 210 -7.52 -0.11 2.12
N VAL A 211 -6.44 -0.84 1.90
CA VAL A 211 -6.30 -2.20 2.42
C VAL A 211 -4.95 -2.41 3.11
N PHE A 212 -4.87 -3.47 3.92
CA PHE A 212 -3.64 -4.00 4.45
C PHE A 212 -3.27 -5.30 3.74
N ASN A 213 -2.02 -5.39 3.25
CA ASN A 213 -1.47 -6.56 2.55
C ASN A 213 -2.27 -6.98 1.30
N GLY A 214 -2.89 -6.01 0.61
CA GLY A 214 -3.44 -6.16 -0.74
C GLY A 214 -4.93 -6.45 -0.82
N ASP A 215 -5.58 -6.87 0.26
CA ASP A 215 -7.01 -7.16 0.32
C ASP A 215 -7.67 -6.69 1.62
N ASP A 216 -9.01 -6.67 1.66
CA ASP A 216 -9.78 -6.19 2.82
C ASP A 216 -10.26 -7.30 3.76
N PHE A 217 -9.88 -8.55 3.52
CA PHE A 217 -10.42 -9.71 4.25
C PHE A 217 -9.37 -10.62 4.90
N THR A 218 -8.22 -10.88 4.28
CA THR A 218 -7.25 -11.89 4.75
C THR A 218 -6.82 -11.68 6.20
N LEU A 219 -6.47 -10.47 6.62
CA LEU A 219 -6.02 -10.18 8.00
C LEU A 219 -7.16 -10.09 9.02
N LYS A 220 -8.42 -10.21 8.58
CA LYS A 220 -9.60 -10.36 9.44
C LYS A 220 -9.98 -11.82 9.63
N GLU A 221 -9.92 -12.60 8.56
CA GLU A 221 -10.24 -14.03 8.57
C GLU A 221 -9.09 -14.88 9.13
N HIS A 222 -7.86 -14.44 8.91
CA HIS A 222 -6.63 -15.04 9.40
C HIS A 222 -5.87 -14.04 10.27
N PRO A 223 -6.30 -13.81 11.53
CA PRO A 223 -5.73 -12.80 12.40
C PRO A 223 -4.26 -13.08 12.71
N LEU A 224 -3.51 -12.00 12.92
CA LEU A 224 -2.18 -12.07 13.52
C LEU A 224 -2.32 -12.64 14.95
N LEU A 225 -1.35 -13.42 15.41
CA LEU A 225 -1.46 -14.15 16.67
C LEU A 225 -0.42 -13.71 17.69
N ALA A 226 -0.83 -13.47 18.93
CA ALA A 226 0.08 -13.23 20.03
C ALA A 226 -0.41 -13.93 21.30
N LYS A 227 0.48 -14.07 22.26
CA LYS A 227 0.21 -14.56 23.60
C LYS A 227 0.14 -13.39 24.56
N VAL A 228 -0.66 -13.52 25.62
CA VAL A 228 -0.64 -12.54 26.72
C VAL A 228 0.78 -12.36 27.27
N GLY A 229 1.24 -11.12 27.26
CA GLY A 229 2.60 -10.72 27.67
C GLY A 229 3.60 -10.63 26.53
N ASP A 230 3.26 -11.06 25.30
CA ASP A 230 4.14 -10.96 24.15
C ASP A 230 4.41 -9.46 23.82
N GLN A 231 5.67 -9.18 23.50
CA GLN A 231 6.10 -7.94 22.86
C GLN A 231 6.01 -8.14 21.35
N VAL A 232 5.14 -7.37 20.72
CA VAL A 232 4.87 -7.46 19.29
C VAL A 232 5.60 -6.34 18.54
N ARG A 233 6.26 -6.68 17.43
CA ARG A 233 6.85 -5.74 16.48
C ARG A 233 6.13 -5.83 15.14
N LEU A 234 5.67 -4.69 14.65
CA LEU A 234 5.10 -4.55 13.31
C LEU A 234 6.04 -3.72 12.44
N TYR A 235 6.43 -4.27 11.29
CA TYR A 235 7.05 -3.52 10.22
C TYR A 235 5.93 -3.01 9.32
N VAL A 236 5.74 -1.70 9.26
CA VAL A 236 4.62 -1.07 8.56
C VAL A 236 5.14 -0.21 7.43
N ALA A 237 4.62 -0.38 6.22
CA ALA A 237 4.82 0.54 5.11
C ALA A 237 3.47 1.06 4.62
N ASN A 238 3.42 2.34 4.27
CA ASN A 238 2.32 2.90 3.51
C ASN A 238 2.82 3.20 2.09
N VAL A 239 2.39 2.39 1.14
CA VAL A 239 2.82 2.52 -0.26
C VAL A 239 1.89 3.44 -1.06
N GLY A 240 0.80 3.87 -0.48
CA GLY A 240 -0.15 4.82 -1.07
C GLY A 240 -0.94 4.26 -2.25
N PRO A 241 -1.06 5.02 -3.36
CA PRO A 241 -0.22 6.18 -3.74
C PRO A 241 -0.55 7.52 -3.07
N ASN A 242 -1.75 7.74 -2.53
CA ASN A 242 -2.22 9.06 -2.15
C ASN A 242 -2.57 9.25 -0.68
N GLU A 243 -3.17 8.24 -0.03
CA GLU A 243 -3.67 8.36 1.35
C GLU A 243 -2.57 8.19 2.40
N VAL A 244 -2.70 8.95 3.48
CA VAL A 244 -1.80 8.84 4.65
C VAL A 244 -2.32 7.75 5.58
N SER A 245 -1.45 6.96 6.17
CA SER A 245 -1.81 6.06 7.26
C SER A 245 -1.72 6.78 8.61
N SER A 246 -2.83 6.81 9.34
CA SER A 246 -2.84 7.16 10.76
C SER A 246 -2.86 5.87 11.57
N PHE A 247 -1.74 5.14 11.56
CA PHE A 247 -1.65 3.77 12.05
C PHE A 247 -1.90 3.68 13.56
N HIS A 248 -2.81 2.81 13.97
CA HIS A 248 -3.23 2.65 15.36
C HIS A 248 -3.49 1.19 15.69
N VAL A 249 -3.18 0.79 16.91
CA VAL A 249 -3.56 -0.50 17.50
C VAL A 249 -4.54 -0.21 18.64
N VAL A 250 -5.79 -0.64 18.47
CA VAL A 250 -6.84 -0.39 19.46
C VAL A 250 -6.59 -1.19 20.73
N GLY A 251 -6.75 -0.55 21.88
CA GLY A 251 -6.61 -1.19 23.18
C GLY A 251 -5.19 -1.14 23.77
N THR A 252 -4.21 -0.58 23.05
CA THR A 252 -2.85 -0.39 23.57
C THR A 252 -2.24 0.94 23.14
N THR A 253 -1.14 1.32 23.78
CA THR A 253 -0.24 2.38 23.31
C THR A 253 1.04 1.75 22.78
N MET A 254 1.60 2.35 21.75
CA MET A 254 2.86 1.90 21.18
C MET A 254 4.02 2.25 22.11
N ASP A 255 4.72 1.25 22.60
CA ASP A 255 5.87 1.44 23.50
C ASP A 255 6.99 2.20 22.78
N ARG A 256 7.26 1.81 21.52
CA ARG A 256 8.27 2.43 20.65
C ARG A 256 7.73 2.53 19.21
N VAL A 257 8.05 3.63 18.56
CA VAL A 257 7.82 3.81 17.11
C VAL A 257 9.11 4.34 16.51
N TYR A 258 9.69 3.58 15.59
CA TYR A 258 10.85 3.99 14.81
C TYR A 258 10.36 4.51 13.46
N ILE A 259 10.42 5.83 13.24
CA ILE A 259 10.03 6.47 11.99
C ILE A 259 10.98 6.01 10.87
N ASP A 260 10.43 5.62 9.72
CA ASP A 260 11.10 4.95 8.62
C ASP A 260 11.81 3.64 9.04
N GLY A 261 11.49 3.09 10.21
CA GLY A 261 12.17 1.94 10.78
C GLY A 261 13.63 2.20 11.15
N ASN A 262 14.08 3.46 11.15
CA ASN A 262 15.46 3.78 11.51
C ASN A 262 15.62 3.84 13.03
N PRO A 263 16.53 3.07 13.65
CA PRO A 263 16.70 3.05 15.11
C PRO A 263 17.11 4.39 15.73
N LYS A 264 17.56 5.35 14.91
CA LYS A 264 17.89 6.71 15.38
C LYS A 264 16.66 7.63 15.50
N ASN A 265 15.53 7.25 14.91
CA ASN A 265 14.30 8.03 14.85
C ASN A 265 13.22 7.44 15.75
N VAL A 266 13.53 7.21 17.03
CA VAL A 266 12.60 6.55 17.97
C VAL A 266 11.75 7.57 18.73
N MET A 267 10.47 7.24 18.85
CA MET A 267 9.49 7.92 19.69
C MET A 267 8.86 6.91 20.66
N TYR A 268 8.44 7.36 21.84
CA TYR A 268 7.90 6.50 22.88
C TYR A 268 6.48 6.90 23.27
N GLY A 269 5.64 5.92 23.58
CA GLY A 269 4.30 6.12 24.13
C GLY A 269 3.33 6.79 23.16
N LEU A 270 3.38 6.44 21.87
CA LEU A 270 2.46 6.98 20.87
C LEU A 270 1.14 6.18 20.87
N GLN A 271 0.05 6.92 20.67
CA GLN A 271 -1.26 6.29 20.43
C GLN A 271 -1.51 6.04 18.93
N THR A 272 -0.97 6.89 18.06
CA THR A 272 -1.14 6.83 16.61
C THR A 272 0.15 7.27 15.93
N ALA A 273 0.62 6.51 14.98
CA ALA A 273 1.78 6.84 14.17
C ALA A 273 1.34 7.33 12.78
N MET A 274 1.81 8.52 12.38
CA MET A 274 1.56 9.02 11.03
C MET A 274 2.61 8.43 10.09
N ILE A 275 2.16 7.70 9.08
CA ILE A 275 3.02 7.13 8.02
C ILE A 275 2.55 7.72 6.68
N PRO A 276 3.32 8.63 6.08
CA PRO A 276 2.97 9.21 4.78
C PRO A 276 3.01 8.16 3.68
N ALA A 277 2.38 8.45 2.53
CA ALA A 277 2.56 7.65 1.34
C ALA A 277 4.05 7.59 0.96
N GLY A 278 4.56 6.39 0.67
CA GLY A 278 5.99 6.13 0.43
C GLY A 278 6.84 6.01 1.70
N GLY A 279 6.25 6.11 2.89
CA GLY A 279 6.94 6.01 4.17
C GLY A 279 6.77 4.66 4.87
N GLY A 280 7.52 4.48 5.96
CA GLY A 280 7.44 3.28 6.79
C GLY A 280 7.67 3.55 8.27
N ALA A 281 7.46 2.54 9.09
CA ALA A 281 7.74 2.57 10.51
C ALA A 281 7.99 1.15 11.06
N VAL A 282 8.69 1.06 12.18
CA VAL A 282 8.64 -0.09 13.07
C VAL A 282 7.85 0.33 14.30
N VAL A 283 6.83 -0.44 14.64
CA VAL A 283 5.93 -0.18 15.76
C VAL A 283 6.04 -1.34 16.75
N GLU A 284 6.27 -1.03 18.02
CA GLU A 284 6.39 -2.04 19.08
C GLU A 284 5.42 -1.73 20.22
N PHE A 285 4.78 -2.78 20.72
CA PHE A 285 3.84 -2.70 21.85
C PHE A 285 3.72 -4.04 22.56
N THR A 286 3.28 -3.99 23.81
CA THR A 286 3.03 -5.17 24.65
C THR A 286 1.53 -5.43 24.71
N VAL A 287 1.11 -6.70 24.55
CA VAL A 287 -0.28 -7.11 24.73
C VAL A 287 -0.45 -7.74 26.13
N THR A 288 -1.41 -7.24 26.91
CA THR A 288 -1.52 -7.58 28.34
C THR A 288 -2.75 -8.41 28.71
N GLU A 289 -3.73 -8.52 27.82
CA GLU A 289 -4.99 -9.21 28.06
C GLU A 289 -5.36 -10.07 26.84
N GLU A 290 -6.12 -11.15 27.06
CA GLU A 290 -6.70 -11.95 25.99
C GLU A 290 -7.81 -11.17 25.27
N GLY A 291 -7.90 -11.34 23.96
CA GLY A 291 -8.94 -10.74 23.14
C GLY A 291 -8.41 -10.33 21.76
N ASP A 292 -9.29 -9.73 20.96
CA ASP A 292 -8.97 -9.22 19.64
C ASP A 292 -8.62 -7.72 19.74
N TYR A 293 -7.46 -7.36 19.20
CA TYR A 293 -6.98 -5.99 19.11
C TYR A 293 -7.04 -5.55 17.63
N PRO A 294 -7.99 -4.69 17.26
CA PRO A 294 -8.04 -4.15 15.91
C PRO A 294 -6.78 -3.31 15.62
N ILE A 295 -6.17 -3.54 14.47
CA ILE A 295 -5.12 -2.73 13.90
C ILE A 295 -5.74 -2.00 12.72
N LEU A 296 -5.62 -0.67 12.65
CA LEU A 296 -6.28 0.11 11.60
C LEU A 296 -5.57 1.42 11.30
N THR A 297 -5.91 2.03 10.16
CA THR A 297 -5.67 3.47 10.01
C THR A 297 -6.80 4.24 10.71
N HIS A 298 -6.45 5.18 11.60
CA HIS A 298 -7.45 5.99 12.29
C HIS A 298 -8.05 7.10 11.40
N GLN A 299 -7.74 7.12 10.12
CA GLN A 299 -8.59 7.73 9.09
C GLN A 299 -9.78 6.79 8.85
N LEU A 300 -10.85 6.96 9.62
CA LEU A 300 -11.96 6.00 9.68
C LEU A 300 -12.65 5.78 8.33
N LYS A 301 -12.62 6.77 7.43
CA LYS A 301 -13.09 6.59 6.04
C LYS A 301 -12.34 5.44 5.34
N ASP A 302 -11.03 5.31 5.61
CA ASP A 302 -10.14 4.34 4.97
C ASP A 302 -10.16 3.00 5.73
N ALA A 303 -10.29 3.03 7.05
CA ALA A 303 -10.53 1.82 7.84
C ALA A 303 -11.82 1.10 7.38
N ASN A 304 -12.88 1.88 7.09
CA ASN A 304 -14.15 1.34 6.56
C ASN A 304 -14.04 0.82 5.12
N LYS A 305 -12.99 1.17 4.39
CA LYS A 305 -12.68 0.68 3.05
C LYS A 305 -11.77 -0.55 3.05
N GLY A 306 -11.36 -1.05 4.23
CA GLY A 306 -10.57 -2.27 4.34
C GLY A 306 -9.24 -2.14 5.10
N ALA A 307 -8.74 -0.90 5.37
CA ALA A 307 -7.47 -0.70 6.09
C ALA A 307 -7.57 -1.07 7.57
N SER A 308 -7.85 -2.33 7.84
CA SER A 308 -7.98 -2.91 9.17
C SER A 308 -7.55 -4.37 9.19
N ALA A 309 -7.02 -4.81 10.32
CA ALA A 309 -6.58 -6.17 10.62
C ALA A 309 -6.93 -6.52 12.07
N ILE A 310 -6.84 -7.79 12.42
CA ILE A 310 -7.02 -8.27 13.79
C ILE A 310 -5.70 -8.87 14.30
N LEU A 311 -5.29 -8.45 15.47
CA LEU A 311 -4.32 -9.19 16.29
C LEU A 311 -5.08 -9.92 17.40
N ARG A 312 -5.11 -11.25 17.31
CA ARG A 312 -5.76 -12.11 18.30
C ARG A 312 -4.77 -12.52 19.37
N VAL A 313 -5.06 -12.16 20.60
CA VAL A 313 -4.25 -12.51 21.78
C VAL A 313 -4.94 -13.61 22.55
N THR A 314 -4.24 -14.71 22.75
CA THR A 314 -4.76 -15.88 23.50
C THR A 314 -3.74 -16.33 24.56
N ALA A 315 -4.17 -17.18 25.49
CA ALA A 315 -3.30 -17.67 26.55
C ALA A 315 -2.08 -18.47 26.04
N ASP A 316 -2.20 -19.13 24.88
CA ASP A 316 -1.14 -19.95 24.28
C ASP A 316 -0.60 -19.42 22.95
N GLY A 317 -1.13 -18.29 22.46
CA GLY A 317 -0.70 -17.67 21.20
C GLY A 317 -1.17 -18.41 19.95
N LYS A 318 -2.25 -19.20 20.04
CA LYS A 318 -2.83 -19.95 18.91
C LYS A 318 -4.23 -19.48 18.59
N ASP A 319 -4.61 -19.62 17.34
CA ASP A 319 -5.99 -19.40 16.93
C ASP A 319 -6.86 -20.62 17.32
N HIS A 320 -7.91 -20.37 18.08
CA HIS A 320 -8.89 -21.37 18.48
C HIS A 320 -10.21 -21.25 17.71
N GLY A 321 -10.27 -20.39 16.70
CA GLY A 321 -11.43 -20.20 15.85
C GLY A 321 -12.62 -19.52 16.54
N GLU A 322 -12.42 -18.89 17.69
CA GLU A 322 -13.46 -18.10 18.37
C GLU A 322 -13.72 -16.83 17.55
N PRO A 323 -14.99 -16.56 17.17
CA PRO A 323 -15.30 -15.38 16.42
C PRO A 323 -15.11 -14.11 17.26
N SER A 324 -14.57 -13.07 16.66
CA SER A 324 -14.55 -11.73 17.28
C SER A 324 -15.98 -11.27 17.57
N THR A 325 -16.26 -10.88 18.80
CA THR A 325 -17.57 -10.35 19.21
C THR A 325 -17.68 -8.84 18.99
N MET A 326 -16.66 -8.19 18.43
CA MET A 326 -16.65 -6.77 18.19
C MET A 326 -17.20 -6.44 16.81
N SER A 327 -18.39 -5.82 16.78
CA SER A 327 -18.90 -5.06 15.64
C SER A 327 -18.51 -3.58 15.84
N HIS A 328 -17.66 -3.05 14.99
CA HIS A 328 -17.41 -1.62 14.91
C HIS A 328 -18.14 -1.01 13.73
#